data_1770a27c29abd79ea93457c7371d1e99
#
_entry.id   1770a27c29abd79ea93457c7371d1e99
#
_cell.length_a   1.000
_cell.length_b   1.000
_cell.length_c   1.000
_cell.angle_alpha   90.00
_cell.angle_beta   90.00
_cell.angle_gamma   90.00
#
_symmetry.space_group_name_H-M   'P 1'
#
loop_
_entity.id
_entity.type
_entity.pdbx_description
1 polymer ?
#
loop_
_entity_poly.entity_id
_entity_poly.type
_entity_poly.pdbx_seq_one_letter_code
_entity_poly.pdbx_strand_id
1 'polypeptide(L)'
;AALAIAALALSLTACGTNGRTMEEPKPGATAPERKNAGSTIPANANAAVDSTSSPQIRSTAFTLATSAWKTGQSIPKPFTCDGVNTSPPFTISGVPAGTTELVFVVSNQNDLNQTLWLLAGIGPATVSIPQGGVPTGAIQITNSSGTPRWSGPCPTSGANGYEFALYALASPSGLTTSSTLADVNAAIAKSTAASVISGTYSR
;
A
#
# COMPACT_ATOMS: atom_id res chain seq x y z
N ALA A 1 10.55 -21.29 55.77
CA ALA A 1 10.44 -21.58 54.34
C ALA A 1 11.25 -20.51 53.60
N ALA A 2 12.42 -20.90 53.05
CA ALA A 2 13.35 -20.00 52.37
C ALA A 2 12.95 -19.81 50.90
N LEU A 3 12.78 -18.55 50.44
CA LEU A 3 12.67 -18.18 49.04
C LEU A 3 14.05 -18.21 48.39
N ALA A 4 14.22 -18.99 47.36
CA ALA A 4 15.39 -18.95 46.48
C ALA A 4 15.04 -18.03 45.26
N ILE A 5 15.76 -16.93 45.13
CA ILE A 5 15.69 -16.03 43.98
C ILE A 5 16.74 -16.54 42.97
N ALA A 6 16.27 -17.05 41.83
CA ALA A 6 17.10 -17.39 40.70
C ALA A 6 17.33 -16.15 39.83
N ALA A 7 18.55 -15.65 39.76
CA ALA A 7 18.96 -14.59 38.84
C ALA A 7 19.22 -15.18 37.46
N LEU A 8 18.44 -14.73 36.48
CA LEU A 8 18.62 -15.09 35.07
C LEU A 8 19.57 -14.07 34.41
N ALA A 9 20.77 -14.51 34.08
CA ALA A 9 21.77 -13.71 33.38
C ALA A 9 21.39 -13.69 31.87
N LEU A 10 21.04 -12.51 31.32
CA LEU A 10 20.95 -12.29 29.87
C LEU A 10 22.36 -12.14 29.30
N SER A 11 22.79 -13.08 28.48
CA SER A 11 23.97 -12.96 27.64
C SER A 11 23.61 -12.16 26.37
N LEU A 12 24.13 -10.93 26.28
CA LEU A 12 24.14 -10.16 25.03
C LEU A 12 25.17 -10.76 24.07
N THR A 13 24.75 -11.40 23.01
CA THR A 13 25.60 -11.73 21.87
C THR A 13 25.75 -10.49 20.99
N ALA A 14 26.94 -9.87 21.03
CA ALA A 14 27.35 -8.79 20.16
C ALA A 14 27.51 -9.33 18.73
N CYS A 15 26.85 -8.71 17.76
CA CYS A 15 27.08 -8.92 16.33
C CYS A 15 28.50 -8.53 15.97
N GLY A 16 29.25 -9.49 15.41
CA GLY A 16 30.60 -9.28 14.92
C GLY A 16 30.64 -8.34 13.73
N THR A 17 31.30 -7.20 13.90
CA THR A 17 31.74 -6.35 12.79
C THR A 17 32.97 -7.05 12.18
N ASN A 18 32.91 -7.32 10.85
CA ASN A 18 34.03 -7.83 10.06
C ASN A 18 35.24 -6.90 10.29
N GLY A 19 36.28 -7.40 10.92
CA GLY A 19 37.49 -6.68 11.32
C GLY A 19 38.24 -6.06 10.14
N ARG A 20 37.82 -4.87 9.74
CA ARG A 20 38.63 -3.91 9.00
C ARG A 20 38.80 -2.69 9.88
N THR A 21 39.85 -2.69 10.66
CA THR A 21 40.40 -1.49 11.29
C THR A 21 40.92 -0.59 10.19
N MET A 22 40.33 0.60 10.04
CA MET A 22 40.93 1.68 9.23
C MET A 22 42.18 2.15 10.01
N GLU A 23 43.36 1.88 9.45
CA GLU A 23 44.62 2.42 9.94
C GLU A 23 44.64 3.93 9.61
N GLU A 24 44.86 4.77 10.63
CA GLU A 24 45.03 6.20 10.45
C GLU A 24 46.22 6.52 9.55
N PRO A 25 46.07 7.40 8.55
CA PRO A 25 47.18 7.75 7.66
C PRO A 25 48.24 8.48 8.44
N LYS A 26 49.50 8.03 8.30
CA LYS A 26 50.67 8.65 8.91
C LYS A 26 50.78 10.13 8.46
N PRO A 27 51.13 11.06 9.42
CA PRO A 27 51.37 12.46 9.05
C PRO A 27 52.49 12.58 8.00
N GLY A 28 52.16 13.15 6.82
CA GLY A 28 53.10 13.34 5.73
C GLY A 28 52.87 12.55 4.46
N ALA A 29 51.80 11.74 4.35
CA ALA A 29 51.46 11.05 3.11
C ALA A 29 50.74 12.02 2.15
N THR A 30 51.46 12.49 1.12
CA THR A 30 50.88 13.25 -0.02
C THR A 30 50.14 12.27 -0.92
N ALA A 31 48.88 12.60 -1.25
CA ALA A 31 48.08 11.86 -2.22
C ALA A 31 48.75 11.91 -3.61
N PRO A 32 48.72 10.79 -4.38
CA PRO A 32 49.26 10.83 -5.75
C PRO A 32 48.39 11.71 -6.65
N GLU A 33 49.06 12.70 -7.26
CA GLU A 33 48.47 13.59 -8.25
C GLU A 33 48.00 12.77 -9.49
N ARG A 34 46.71 12.80 -9.81
CA ARG A 34 46.21 12.24 -11.07
C ARG A 34 46.68 13.12 -12.19
N LYS A 35 47.64 12.65 -12.97
CA LYS A 35 47.98 13.23 -14.26
C LYS A 35 46.81 13.06 -15.22
N ASN A 36 46.14 14.17 -15.53
CA ASN A 36 45.17 14.23 -16.63
C ASN A 36 45.96 14.02 -17.93
N ALA A 37 45.83 12.84 -18.52
CA ALA A 37 46.22 12.62 -19.88
C ALA A 37 45.26 13.44 -20.78
N GLY A 38 45.77 14.47 -21.42
CA GLY A 38 45.05 15.30 -22.37
C GLY A 38 44.56 14.44 -23.55
N SER A 39 43.26 14.27 -23.65
CA SER A 39 42.61 13.74 -24.83
C SER A 39 42.17 14.91 -25.70
N THR A 40 42.91 15.17 -26.74
CA THR A 40 42.52 16.07 -27.85
C THR A 40 41.37 15.40 -28.60
N ILE A 41 40.17 15.94 -28.47
CA ILE A 41 39.02 15.56 -29.29
C ILE A 41 39.11 16.35 -30.61
N PRO A 42 39.19 15.71 -31.79
CA PRO A 42 39.04 16.43 -33.05
C PRO A 42 37.59 16.87 -33.23
N ALA A 43 37.37 18.17 -33.41
CA ALA A 43 36.09 18.69 -33.83
C ALA A 43 35.86 18.29 -35.29
N ASN A 44 34.96 17.39 -35.57
CA ASN A 44 33.99 17.35 -36.65
C ASN A 44 33.52 15.92 -36.93
N ALA A 45 32.34 15.57 -36.48
CA ALA A 45 31.46 14.60 -37.11
C ALA A 45 30.03 14.88 -36.65
N ASN A 46 29.23 15.53 -37.50
CA ASN A 46 27.79 15.44 -37.45
C ASN A 46 27.40 13.97 -37.65
N ALA A 47 27.35 13.21 -36.57
CA ALA A 47 26.66 11.93 -36.51
C ALA A 47 25.35 12.22 -35.80
N ALA A 48 24.24 12.14 -36.56
CA ALA A 48 22.90 12.03 -36.00
C ALA A 48 22.92 10.88 -35.01
N VAL A 49 22.92 11.16 -33.72
CA VAL A 49 22.63 10.18 -32.72
C VAL A 49 21.15 9.87 -32.84
N ASP A 50 20.88 8.75 -33.51
CA ASP A 50 19.61 8.05 -33.45
C ASP A 50 19.36 7.78 -31.97
N SER A 51 18.52 8.64 -31.37
CA SER A 51 18.02 8.44 -30.02
C SER A 51 17.04 7.29 -30.07
N THR A 52 17.57 6.09 -30.12
CA THR A 52 16.80 4.88 -29.80
C THR A 52 16.47 5.00 -28.31
N SER A 53 15.43 5.77 -28.03
CA SER A 53 14.82 5.80 -26.71
C SER A 53 14.31 4.38 -26.45
N SER A 54 15.08 3.61 -25.69
CA SER A 54 14.54 2.42 -25.04
C SER A 54 13.22 2.81 -24.42
N PRO A 55 12.11 2.09 -24.69
CA PRO A 55 10.86 2.38 -24.02
C PRO A 55 11.11 2.27 -22.51
N GLN A 56 11.16 3.40 -21.85
CA GLN A 56 11.13 3.47 -20.41
C GLN A 56 9.78 2.86 -20.03
N ILE A 57 9.79 1.58 -19.63
CA ILE A 57 8.64 0.96 -18.98
C ILE A 57 8.49 1.75 -17.67
N ARG A 58 7.71 2.82 -17.72
CA ARG A 58 7.23 3.47 -16.52
C ARG A 58 6.33 2.45 -15.85
N SER A 59 6.85 1.73 -14.87
CA SER A 59 6.04 1.00 -13.94
C SER A 59 5.12 2.01 -13.29
N THR A 60 3.89 2.11 -13.78
CA THR A 60 2.87 2.92 -13.13
C THR A 60 2.60 2.25 -11.79
N ALA A 61 2.84 2.98 -10.70
CA ALA A 61 2.58 2.47 -9.36
C ALA A 61 1.11 2.02 -9.26
N PHE A 62 0.87 0.88 -8.62
CA PHE A 62 -0.48 0.42 -8.30
C PHE A 62 -1.12 1.45 -7.39
N THR A 63 -2.18 2.10 -7.86
CA THR A 63 -2.77 3.27 -7.21
C THR A 63 -4.28 3.15 -7.11
N LEU A 64 -4.78 3.30 -5.89
CA LEU A 64 -6.16 3.62 -5.56
C LEU A 64 -6.25 5.12 -5.27
N ALA A 65 -7.23 5.80 -5.82
CA ALA A 65 -7.45 7.22 -5.53
C ALA A 65 -8.96 7.53 -5.48
N THR A 66 -9.33 8.62 -4.81
CA THR A 66 -10.69 9.16 -4.84
C THR A 66 -10.65 10.65 -5.17
N SER A 67 -11.66 11.12 -5.88
CA SER A 67 -11.86 12.56 -6.11
C SER A 67 -12.58 13.26 -4.96
N ALA A 68 -13.12 12.49 -4.00
CA ALA A 68 -13.97 13.01 -2.94
C ALA A 68 -13.19 13.72 -1.81
N TRP A 69 -11.95 13.28 -1.52
CA TRP A 69 -11.04 13.92 -0.56
C TRP A 69 -9.59 13.57 -0.89
N LYS A 70 -8.64 14.29 -0.30
CA LYS A 70 -7.21 13.92 -0.35
C LYS A 70 -6.88 12.98 0.79
N THR A 71 -6.03 11.97 0.55
CA THR A 71 -5.57 11.02 1.58
C THR A 71 -5.22 11.74 2.89
N GLY A 72 -5.74 11.21 3.99
CA GLY A 72 -5.57 11.76 5.34
C GLY A 72 -6.52 12.91 5.70
N GLN A 73 -7.29 13.44 4.74
CA GLN A 73 -8.24 14.52 4.98
C GLN A 73 -9.62 13.98 5.42
N SER A 74 -10.49 14.90 5.83
CA SER A 74 -11.84 14.57 6.26
C SER A 74 -12.67 13.99 5.11
N ILE A 75 -13.36 12.87 5.39
CA ILE A 75 -14.33 12.25 4.49
C ILE A 75 -15.58 13.13 4.45
N PRO A 76 -16.05 13.55 3.27
CA PRO A 76 -17.23 14.40 3.15
C PRO A 76 -18.50 13.72 3.67
N LYS A 77 -19.34 14.51 4.31
CA LYS A 77 -20.59 14.09 4.96
C LYS A 77 -21.50 13.20 4.09
N PRO A 78 -21.66 13.41 2.76
CA PRO A 78 -22.48 12.54 1.93
C PRO A 78 -22.09 11.05 1.96
N PHE A 79 -20.83 10.73 2.26
CA PHE A 79 -20.30 9.36 2.31
C PHE A 79 -20.32 8.77 3.72
N THR A 80 -20.94 9.42 4.68
CA THR A 80 -20.97 9.03 6.10
C THR A 80 -22.39 8.83 6.58
N CYS A 81 -22.56 8.29 7.77
CA CYS A 81 -23.88 8.07 8.37
C CYS A 81 -24.65 9.38 8.67
N ASP A 82 -23.99 10.52 8.66
CA ASP A 82 -24.60 11.82 8.87
C ASP A 82 -25.07 12.48 7.56
N GLY A 83 -24.87 11.81 6.44
CA GLY A 83 -25.31 12.23 5.12
C GLY A 83 -26.17 11.19 4.43
N VAL A 84 -26.09 11.16 3.08
CA VAL A 84 -26.84 10.20 2.25
C VAL A 84 -26.35 8.78 2.45
N ASN A 85 -25.16 8.60 3.02
CA ASN A 85 -24.50 7.33 3.28
C ASN A 85 -24.29 6.50 1.99
N THR A 86 -23.87 7.16 0.92
CA THR A 86 -23.49 6.51 -0.35
C THR A 86 -21.99 6.19 -0.35
N SER A 87 -21.58 5.13 -1.05
CA SER A 87 -20.15 4.86 -1.22
C SER A 87 -19.49 5.92 -2.11
N PRO A 88 -18.26 6.37 -1.77
CA PRO A 88 -17.53 7.33 -2.62
C PRO A 88 -17.04 6.68 -3.91
N PRO A 89 -16.71 7.48 -4.95
CA PRO A 89 -16.10 7.00 -6.16
C PRO A 89 -14.61 6.76 -5.96
N PHE A 90 -14.06 5.70 -6.59
CA PHE A 90 -12.62 5.45 -6.62
C PHE A 90 -12.14 5.23 -8.04
N THR A 91 -10.88 5.57 -8.29
CA THR A 91 -10.15 5.25 -9.52
C THR A 91 -9.01 4.28 -9.20
N ILE A 92 -8.75 3.37 -10.13
CA ILE A 92 -7.75 2.32 -10.02
C ILE A 92 -6.80 2.45 -11.22
N SER A 93 -5.49 2.41 -10.98
CA SER A 93 -4.48 2.43 -12.03
C SER A 93 -3.25 1.64 -11.65
N GLY A 94 -2.44 1.26 -12.65
CA GLY A 94 -1.18 0.56 -12.43
C GLY A 94 -1.34 -0.84 -11.82
N VAL A 95 -2.46 -1.52 -12.07
CA VAL A 95 -2.66 -2.90 -11.59
C VAL A 95 -1.49 -3.77 -12.07
N PRO A 96 -0.81 -4.51 -11.16
CA PRO A 96 0.36 -5.31 -11.51
C PRO A 96 0.03 -6.39 -12.55
N ALA A 97 0.97 -6.65 -13.47
CA ALA A 97 0.85 -7.77 -14.40
C ALA A 97 0.75 -9.09 -13.63
N GLY A 98 -0.07 -10.02 -14.12
CA GLY A 98 -0.33 -11.30 -13.46
C GLY A 98 -1.39 -11.22 -12.36
N THR A 99 -1.99 -10.05 -12.11
CA THR A 99 -3.17 -9.95 -11.23
C THR A 99 -4.36 -10.65 -11.88
N THR A 100 -5.03 -11.53 -11.15
CA THR A 100 -6.26 -12.21 -11.59
C THR A 100 -7.51 -11.61 -10.94
N GLU A 101 -7.36 -11.05 -9.75
CA GLU A 101 -8.46 -10.50 -8.96
C GLU A 101 -7.99 -9.34 -8.09
N LEU A 102 -8.88 -8.37 -7.88
CA LEU A 102 -8.70 -7.34 -6.86
C LEU A 102 -9.74 -7.54 -5.75
N VAL A 103 -9.30 -7.32 -4.51
CA VAL A 103 -10.14 -7.31 -3.31
C VAL A 103 -10.06 -5.93 -2.67
N PHE A 104 -11.21 -5.34 -2.35
CA PHE A 104 -11.28 -4.00 -1.74
C PHE A 104 -11.85 -4.10 -0.34
N VAL A 105 -11.15 -3.53 0.63
CA VAL A 105 -11.50 -3.55 2.05
C VAL A 105 -11.53 -2.13 2.58
N VAL A 106 -12.62 -1.77 3.25
CA VAL A 106 -12.72 -0.50 4.00
C VAL A 106 -12.89 -0.83 5.48
N SER A 107 -12.00 -0.31 6.31
CA SER A 107 -11.95 -0.58 7.75
C SER A 107 -11.74 0.68 8.59
N ASN A 108 -12.12 0.60 9.85
CA ASN A 108 -11.82 1.62 10.85
C ASN A 108 -10.41 1.36 11.41
N GLN A 109 -9.52 2.36 11.33
CA GLN A 109 -8.14 2.25 11.85
C GLN A 109 -8.08 2.19 13.38
N ASN A 110 -9.12 2.65 14.07
CA ASN A 110 -9.22 2.61 15.52
C ASN A 110 -9.79 1.28 16.05
N ASP A 111 -10.45 0.50 15.16
CA ASP A 111 -10.95 -0.85 15.43
C ASP A 111 -10.89 -1.68 14.13
N LEU A 112 -9.84 -2.46 13.96
CA LEU A 112 -9.60 -3.24 12.75
C LEU A 112 -10.63 -4.35 12.50
N ASN A 113 -11.44 -4.72 13.51
CA ASN A 113 -12.57 -5.64 13.33
C ASN A 113 -13.81 -4.93 12.76
N GLN A 114 -13.85 -3.60 12.80
CA GLN A 114 -14.91 -2.81 12.20
C GLN A 114 -14.63 -2.59 10.72
N THR A 115 -15.22 -3.44 9.89
CA THR A 115 -15.21 -3.29 8.43
C THR A 115 -16.47 -2.56 7.96
N LEU A 116 -16.29 -1.62 7.03
CA LEU A 116 -17.36 -0.79 6.50
C LEU A 116 -17.84 -1.29 5.14
N TRP A 117 -16.93 -1.83 4.34
CA TRP A 117 -17.26 -2.35 3.02
C TRP A 117 -16.22 -3.38 2.56
N LEU A 118 -16.69 -4.49 2.00
CA LEU A 118 -15.88 -5.59 1.52
C LEU A 118 -16.33 -5.95 0.10
N LEU A 119 -15.43 -5.82 -0.87
CA LEU A 119 -15.67 -6.25 -2.25
C LEU A 119 -14.63 -7.29 -2.65
N ALA A 120 -15.07 -8.33 -3.36
CA ALA A 120 -14.22 -9.33 -3.97
C ALA A 120 -14.65 -9.60 -5.42
N GLY A 121 -13.89 -10.36 -6.19
CA GLY A 121 -14.20 -10.65 -7.57
C GLY A 121 -14.05 -9.44 -8.50
N ILE A 122 -13.33 -8.39 -8.09
CA ILE A 122 -13.08 -7.23 -8.95
C ILE A 122 -12.06 -7.64 -10.02
N GLY A 123 -12.43 -7.54 -11.28
CA GLY A 123 -11.56 -7.89 -12.41
C GLY A 123 -10.32 -6.96 -12.49
N PRO A 124 -9.15 -7.45 -12.91
CA PRO A 124 -7.90 -6.67 -12.96
C PRO A 124 -7.92 -5.53 -13.99
N ALA A 125 -8.83 -5.56 -14.96
CA ALA A 125 -9.03 -4.49 -15.93
C ALA A 125 -9.95 -3.36 -15.41
N THR A 126 -10.46 -3.47 -14.18
CA THR A 126 -11.32 -2.44 -13.58
C THR A 126 -10.53 -1.17 -13.32
N VAL A 127 -11.00 -0.05 -13.86
CA VAL A 127 -10.37 1.27 -13.70
C VAL A 127 -11.09 2.17 -12.71
N SER A 128 -12.29 1.78 -12.24
CA SER A 128 -13.05 2.57 -11.27
C SER A 128 -14.06 1.74 -10.47
N ILE A 129 -14.34 2.21 -9.27
CA ILE A 129 -15.50 1.81 -8.46
C ILE A 129 -16.46 3.01 -8.48
N PRO A 130 -17.68 2.88 -9.04
CA PRO A 130 -18.58 4.00 -9.17
C PRO A 130 -19.16 4.44 -7.82
N GLN A 131 -19.49 5.72 -7.68
CA GLN A 131 -20.20 6.21 -6.51
C GLN A 131 -21.56 5.50 -6.37
N GLY A 132 -21.85 5.01 -5.19
CA GLY A 132 -23.10 4.32 -4.87
C GLY A 132 -23.28 2.97 -5.54
N GLY A 133 -22.23 2.43 -6.18
CA GLY A 133 -22.30 1.17 -6.93
C GLY A 133 -21.08 0.27 -6.69
N VAL A 134 -21.05 -0.86 -7.39
CA VAL A 134 -19.94 -1.81 -7.42
C VAL A 134 -19.51 -2.08 -8.86
N PRO A 135 -18.25 -2.44 -9.12
CA PRO A 135 -17.79 -2.86 -10.43
C PRO A 135 -18.56 -4.10 -10.94
N THR A 136 -18.73 -4.20 -12.25
CA THR A 136 -19.33 -5.38 -12.86
C THR A 136 -18.57 -6.65 -12.47
N GLY A 137 -19.30 -7.68 -12.04
CA GLY A 137 -18.74 -8.96 -11.59
C GLY A 137 -18.25 -8.98 -10.14
N ALA A 138 -18.11 -7.83 -9.49
CA ALA A 138 -17.75 -7.78 -8.09
C ALA A 138 -18.91 -8.24 -7.18
N ILE A 139 -18.55 -8.92 -6.10
CA ILE A 139 -19.47 -9.31 -5.04
C ILE A 139 -19.26 -8.45 -3.81
N GLN A 140 -20.32 -8.25 -3.04
CA GLN A 140 -20.26 -7.61 -1.74
C GLN A 140 -20.35 -8.68 -0.64
N ILE A 141 -19.43 -8.62 0.32
CA ILE A 141 -19.38 -9.51 1.47
C ILE A 141 -19.96 -8.77 2.67
N THR A 142 -20.59 -9.50 3.58
CA THR A 142 -21.17 -8.93 4.79
C THR A 142 -20.09 -8.24 5.64
N ASN A 143 -20.31 -6.98 5.96
CA ASN A 143 -19.44 -6.17 6.80
C ASN A 143 -19.77 -6.35 8.30
N SER A 144 -19.04 -5.66 9.18
CA SER A 144 -19.26 -5.76 10.64
C SER A 144 -20.62 -5.24 11.11
N SER A 145 -21.35 -4.49 10.28
CA SER A 145 -22.74 -4.09 10.55
C SER A 145 -23.77 -5.14 10.12
N GLY A 146 -23.34 -6.32 9.68
CA GLY A 146 -24.21 -7.41 9.26
C GLY A 146 -24.84 -7.19 7.87
N THR A 147 -24.30 -6.30 7.02
CA THR A 147 -24.86 -5.99 5.71
C THR A 147 -23.84 -6.11 4.58
N PRO A 148 -24.19 -6.68 3.41
CA PRO A 148 -23.32 -6.76 2.24
C PRO A 148 -23.42 -5.48 1.41
N ARG A 149 -23.10 -4.33 2.00
CA ARG A 149 -23.15 -3.02 1.35
C ARG A 149 -22.28 -2.01 2.11
N TRP A 150 -22.10 -0.85 1.52
CA TRP A 150 -21.46 0.30 2.15
C TRP A 150 -22.15 0.66 3.47
N SER A 151 -21.37 0.80 4.54
CA SER A 151 -21.75 1.42 5.81
C SER A 151 -20.72 2.54 6.06
N GLY A 152 -21.12 3.78 5.83
CA GLY A 152 -20.20 4.91 5.94
C GLY A 152 -19.64 5.11 7.34
N PRO A 153 -18.53 5.85 7.45
CA PRO A 153 -17.97 6.28 8.71
C PRO A 153 -19.02 6.82 9.68
N CYS A 154 -19.05 6.28 10.92
CA CYS A 154 -20.06 6.64 11.92
C CYS A 154 -19.48 6.50 13.33
N PRO A 155 -18.49 7.35 13.71
CA PRO A 155 -17.93 7.32 15.06
C PRO A 155 -19.01 7.73 16.06
N THR A 156 -19.00 7.13 17.24
CA THR A 156 -19.95 7.50 18.32
C THR A 156 -19.62 8.85 18.92
N SER A 157 -18.33 9.22 18.93
CA SER A 157 -17.84 10.53 19.36
C SER A 157 -16.40 10.71 18.88
N GLY A 158 -15.97 11.96 18.71
CA GLY A 158 -14.60 12.29 18.32
C GLY A 158 -14.25 11.88 16.89
N ALA A 159 -12.97 11.79 16.59
CA ALA A 159 -12.45 11.49 15.27
C ALA A 159 -11.94 10.05 15.16
N ASN A 160 -12.34 9.33 14.11
CA ASN A 160 -11.75 8.05 13.71
C ASN A 160 -11.06 8.18 12.36
N GLY A 161 -9.98 7.41 12.19
CA GLY A 161 -9.33 7.14 10.92
C GLY A 161 -9.99 5.96 10.20
N TYR A 162 -10.06 6.05 8.88
CA TYR A 162 -10.60 4.99 8.03
C TYR A 162 -9.62 4.68 6.93
N GLU A 163 -9.43 3.40 6.66
CA GLU A 163 -8.54 2.89 5.65
C GLU A 163 -9.35 2.29 4.49
N PHE A 164 -8.91 2.57 3.29
CA PHE A 164 -9.45 2.07 2.04
C PHE A 164 -8.31 1.36 1.33
N ALA A 165 -8.30 0.04 1.38
CA ALA A 165 -7.22 -0.79 0.87
C ALA A 165 -7.68 -1.65 -0.30
N LEU A 166 -6.94 -1.58 -1.42
CA LEU A 166 -7.14 -2.39 -2.60
C LEU A 166 -5.98 -3.36 -2.74
N TYR A 167 -6.26 -4.64 -2.77
CA TYR A 167 -5.30 -5.73 -2.82
C TYR A 167 -5.32 -6.42 -4.18
N ALA A 168 -4.15 -6.68 -4.76
CA ALA A 168 -3.99 -7.41 -6.01
C ALA A 168 -3.60 -8.87 -5.71
N LEU A 169 -4.36 -9.83 -6.24
CA LEU A 169 -4.14 -11.25 -6.07
C LEU A 169 -3.70 -11.89 -7.40
N ALA A 170 -2.66 -12.74 -7.36
CA ALA A 170 -2.20 -13.50 -8.51
C ALA A 170 -3.05 -14.76 -8.82
N SER A 171 -3.97 -15.10 -7.90
CA SER A 171 -4.90 -16.22 -8.04
C SER A 171 -6.27 -15.83 -7.53
N PRO A 172 -7.36 -16.41 -8.05
CA PRO A 172 -8.71 -16.15 -7.52
C PRO A 172 -8.78 -16.40 -6.02
N SER A 173 -9.44 -15.49 -5.29
CA SER A 173 -9.58 -15.58 -3.84
C SER A 173 -10.45 -16.75 -3.37
N GLY A 174 -11.41 -17.15 -4.21
CA GLY A 174 -12.46 -18.09 -3.82
C GLY A 174 -13.51 -17.49 -2.88
N LEU A 175 -13.47 -16.17 -2.65
CA LEU A 175 -14.43 -15.48 -1.79
C LEU A 175 -15.84 -15.49 -2.41
N THR A 176 -16.83 -15.61 -1.55
CA THR A 176 -18.26 -15.61 -1.90
C THR A 176 -19.02 -14.61 -1.03
N THR A 177 -20.27 -14.36 -1.30
CA THR A 177 -21.12 -13.47 -0.48
C THR A 177 -21.30 -13.96 0.96
N SER A 178 -21.06 -15.24 1.22
CA SER A 178 -21.11 -15.86 2.55
C SER A 178 -19.77 -15.94 3.27
N SER A 179 -18.68 -15.46 2.64
CA SER A 179 -17.35 -15.44 3.26
C SER A 179 -17.33 -14.54 4.49
N THR A 180 -16.54 -14.95 5.46
CA THR A 180 -16.32 -14.20 6.70
C THR A 180 -15.18 -13.19 6.57
N LEU A 181 -15.03 -12.29 7.54
CA LEU A 181 -13.86 -11.41 7.61
C LEU A 181 -12.54 -12.22 7.72
N ALA A 182 -12.55 -13.35 8.40
CA ALA A 182 -11.38 -14.23 8.49
C ALA A 182 -10.98 -14.79 7.11
N ASP A 183 -11.96 -15.17 6.27
CA ASP A 183 -11.70 -15.62 4.90
C ASP A 183 -11.12 -14.50 4.05
N VAL A 184 -11.65 -13.27 4.17
CA VAL A 184 -11.12 -12.08 3.50
C VAL A 184 -9.68 -11.83 3.92
N ASN A 185 -9.38 -11.85 5.23
CA ASN A 185 -8.03 -11.65 5.75
C ASN A 185 -7.06 -12.73 5.24
N ALA A 186 -7.49 -13.99 5.17
CA ALA A 186 -6.70 -15.08 4.61
C ALA A 186 -6.43 -14.92 3.11
N ALA A 187 -7.38 -14.35 2.36
CA ALA A 187 -7.21 -14.06 0.94
C ALA A 187 -6.23 -12.90 0.71
N ILE A 188 -6.42 -11.77 1.40
CA ILE A 188 -5.55 -10.58 1.23
C ILE A 188 -4.13 -10.81 1.75
N ALA A 189 -3.92 -11.73 2.69
CA ALA A 189 -2.58 -12.14 3.12
C ALA A 189 -1.73 -12.75 1.98
N LYS A 190 -2.37 -13.21 0.89
CA LYS A 190 -1.72 -13.73 -0.31
C LYS A 190 -1.56 -12.68 -1.43
N SER A 191 -1.86 -11.41 -1.14
CA SER A 191 -1.75 -10.34 -2.12
C SER A 191 -0.29 -10.12 -2.55
N THR A 192 -0.11 -9.81 -3.83
CA THR A 192 1.19 -9.48 -4.42
C THR A 192 1.49 -7.99 -4.37
N ALA A 193 0.46 -7.18 -4.26
CA ALA A 193 0.55 -5.74 -4.09
C ALA A 193 -0.70 -5.20 -3.40
N ALA A 194 -0.56 -4.03 -2.77
CA ALA A 194 -1.67 -3.29 -2.20
C ALA A 194 -1.52 -1.79 -2.46
N SER A 195 -2.65 -1.11 -2.56
CA SER A 195 -2.72 0.35 -2.61
C SER A 195 -3.72 0.83 -1.56
N VAL A 196 -3.30 1.80 -0.78
CA VAL A 196 -4.06 2.26 0.39
C VAL A 196 -4.22 3.77 0.35
N ILE A 197 -5.43 4.24 0.62
CA ILE A 197 -5.72 5.63 0.96
C ILE A 197 -6.44 5.70 2.30
N SER A 198 -6.38 6.83 2.95
CA SER A 198 -7.05 7.04 4.24
C SER A 198 -7.92 8.29 4.24
N GLY A 199 -8.79 8.38 5.22
CA GLY A 199 -9.57 9.55 5.51
C GLY A 199 -9.98 9.55 6.98
N THR A 200 -10.37 10.72 7.49
CA THR A 200 -10.87 10.86 8.87
C THR A 200 -12.32 11.30 8.85
N TYR A 201 -13.05 10.97 9.89
CA TYR A 201 -14.37 11.52 10.11
C TYR A 201 -14.61 11.70 11.60
N SER A 202 -15.26 12.80 11.98
CA SER A 202 -15.58 13.12 13.38
C SER A 202 -17.04 13.53 13.56
N ARG A 203 -17.55 13.19 14.72
CA ARG A 203 -18.83 13.67 15.27
C ARG A 203 -18.63 14.46 16.52
#